data_32594e7c919a99dc3cb3e8ab05bb0b3a
#
_entry.id   32594e7c919a99dc3cb3e8ab05bb0b3a
#
_cell.length_a   1.000
_cell.length_b   1.000
_cell.length_c   1.000
_cell.angle_alpha   90.00
_cell.angle_beta   90.00
_cell.angle_gamma   90.00
#
_symmetry.space_group_name_H-M   'P 1'
#
loop_
_entity.id
_entity.type
_entity.pdbx_description
1 polymer ?
#
loop_
_entity_poly.entity_id
_entity_poly.type
_entity_poly.pdbx_seq_one_letter_code
_entity_poly.pdbx_strand_id
1 'polypeptide(L)'
;MIDFTKKKRIVIKLGTSTLTHKTGKLNIRRMTNLVQVLSDLHNAGKEILLVSSGAIGMGVGKLNLPERPKDTPSKQAAAAVGQCELMHIYDDMFSKYSITVAQILFCLLYTSPSPR
;
A
#
# COMPACT_ATOMS: atom_id res chain seq x y z
N MET A 1 16.81 15.46 -17.57
CA MET A 1 16.90 14.30 -16.65
C MET A 1 16.62 14.73 -15.22
N ILE A 2 15.86 13.95 -14.49
CA ILE A 2 15.59 14.23 -13.10
C ILE A 2 16.75 13.69 -12.26
N ASP A 3 17.29 14.56 -11.44
CA ASP A 3 18.35 14.17 -10.51
C ASP A 3 17.74 13.91 -9.14
N PHE A 4 17.50 12.64 -8.83
CA PHE A 4 16.88 12.25 -7.57
C PHE A 4 17.77 12.53 -6.36
N THR A 5 19.07 12.75 -6.55
CA THR A 5 19.94 13.07 -5.42
C THR A 5 19.61 14.43 -4.80
N LYS A 6 19.02 15.32 -5.59
CA LYS A 6 18.62 16.65 -5.13
C LYS A 6 17.18 16.71 -4.63
N LYS A 7 16.39 15.66 -4.84
CA LYS A 7 15.02 15.63 -4.39
C LYS A 7 14.96 15.17 -2.95
N LYS A 8 14.20 15.89 -2.14
CA LYS A 8 13.99 15.50 -0.73
C LYS A 8 12.80 14.60 -0.56
N ARG A 9 11.79 14.74 -1.40
CA ARG A 9 10.55 13.95 -1.32
C ARG A 9 10.36 13.16 -2.59
N ILE A 10 10.05 11.89 -2.42
CA ILE A 10 9.79 10.97 -3.52
C ILE A 10 8.42 10.36 -3.30
N VAL A 11 7.57 10.46 -4.31
CA VAL A 11 6.22 9.86 -4.29
C VAL A 11 6.27 8.63 -5.18
N ILE A 12 5.88 7.50 -4.62
CA ILE A 12 5.86 6.22 -5.33
C ILE A 12 4.43 5.71 -5.35
N LYS A 13 3.94 5.42 -6.54
CA LYS A 13 2.58 4.93 -6.72
C LYS A 13 2.63 3.46 -7.10
N LEU A 14 1.88 2.64 -6.37
CA LEU A 14 1.77 1.21 -6.64
C LEU A 14 0.39 0.89 -7.17
N GLY A 15 0.33 0.07 -8.21
CA GLY A 15 -0.94 -0.39 -8.75
C GLY A 15 -1.60 -1.43 -7.87
N THR A 16 -2.84 -1.79 -8.23
CA THR A 16 -3.69 -2.66 -7.41
C THR A 16 -3.16 -4.07 -7.24
N SER A 17 -2.36 -4.56 -8.18
CA SER A 17 -1.88 -5.94 -8.18
C SER A 17 -0.37 -6.04 -8.03
N THR A 18 0.32 -4.95 -7.73
CA THR A 18 1.77 -4.93 -7.68
C THR A 18 2.32 -5.80 -6.55
N LEU A 19 1.66 -5.78 -5.39
CA LEU A 19 2.16 -6.43 -4.18
C LEU A 19 1.50 -7.78 -3.88
N THR A 20 0.58 -8.21 -4.73
CA THR A 20 -0.12 -9.48 -4.51
C THR A 20 -0.05 -10.37 -5.73
N HIS A 21 -0.16 -11.67 -5.49
CA HIS A 21 -0.42 -12.65 -6.53
C HIS A 21 -1.89 -12.60 -6.91
N LYS A 22 -2.26 -13.35 -7.96
CA LYS A 22 -3.66 -13.43 -8.39
C LYS A 22 -4.59 -13.99 -7.30
N THR A 23 -4.02 -14.76 -6.38
CA THR A 23 -4.78 -15.31 -5.24
C THR A 23 -5.14 -14.27 -4.20
N GLY A 24 -4.57 -13.06 -4.29
CA GLY A 24 -4.69 -12.04 -3.25
C GLY A 24 -3.64 -12.19 -2.16
N LYS A 25 -2.85 -13.25 -2.18
CA LYS A 25 -1.77 -13.44 -1.20
C LYS A 25 -0.59 -12.54 -1.53
N LEU A 26 0.15 -12.17 -0.49
CA LEU A 26 1.27 -11.26 -0.61
C LEU A 26 2.36 -11.81 -1.54
N ASN A 27 2.85 -10.97 -2.44
CA ASN A 27 4.04 -11.28 -3.21
C ASN A 27 5.25 -10.87 -2.37
N ILE A 28 5.79 -11.82 -1.65
CA ILE A 28 6.83 -11.56 -0.65
C ILE A 28 8.09 -10.97 -1.28
N ARG A 29 8.49 -11.47 -2.43
CA ARG A 29 9.69 -10.98 -3.11
C ARG A 29 9.55 -9.50 -3.48
N ARG A 30 8.43 -9.14 -4.09
CA ARG A 30 8.21 -7.75 -4.49
C ARG A 30 8.12 -6.82 -3.29
N MET A 31 7.41 -7.25 -2.25
CA MET A 31 7.30 -6.46 -1.04
C MET A 31 8.66 -6.26 -0.37
N THR A 32 9.45 -7.33 -0.28
CA THR A 32 10.78 -7.25 0.31
C THR A 32 11.68 -6.29 -0.46
N ASN A 33 11.69 -6.41 -1.79
CA ASN A 33 12.50 -5.52 -2.63
C ASN A 33 12.07 -4.06 -2.49
N LEU A 34 10.77 -3.83 -2.48
CA LEU A 34 10.23 -2.47 -2.33
C LEU A 34 10.66 -1.87 -1.00
N VAL A 35 10.47 -2.60 0.09
CA VAL A 35 10.80 -2.10 1.44
C VAL A 35 12.29 -1.83 1.56
N GLN A 36 13.13 -2.69 1.01
CA GLN A 36 14.58 -2.47 1.05
C GLN A 36 14.98 -1.20 0.30
N VAL A 37 14.46 -1.01 -0.91
CA VAL A 37 14.79 0.18 -1.71
C VAL A 37 14.31 1.45 -1.02
N LEU A 38 13.06 1.44 -0.53
CA LEU A 38 12.50 2.62 0.13
C LEU A 38 13.22 2.93 1.45
N SER A 39 13.60 1.90 2.19
CA SER A 39 14.32 2.09 3.44
C SER A 39 15.69 2.70 3.20
N ASP A 40 16.37 2.25 2.16
CA ASP A 40 17.66 2.79 1.80
C ASP A 40 17.55 4.27 1.39
N LEU A 41 16.54 4.61 0.59
CA LEU A 41 16.29 6.01 0.19
C LEU A 41 15.97 6.87 1.40
N HIS A 42 15.14 6.37 2.31
CA HIS A 42 14.80 7.11 3.52
C HIS A 42 16.04 7.35 4.38
N ASN A 43 16.86 6.33 4.55
CA ASN A 43 18.07 6.44 5.36
C ASN A 43 19.11 7.35 4.72
N ALA A 44 19.02 7.55 3.41
CA ALA A 44 19.86 8.53 2.70
C ALA A 44 19.34 9.96 2.82
N GLY A 45 18.25 10.17 3.55
CA GLY A 45 17.72 11.51 3.81
C GLY A 45 16.51 11.89 2.98
N LYS A 46 15.91 10.95 2.26
CA LYS A 46 14.72 11.24 1.44
C LYS A 46 13.44 11.06 2.24
N GLU A 47 12.44 11.88 1.95
CA GLU A 47 11.09 11.63 2.43
C GLU A 47 10.37 10.77 1.41
N ILE A 48 9.74 9.71 1.88
CA ILE A 48 9.05 8.76 1.00
C ILE A 48 7.55 8.82 1.28
N LEU A 49 6.79 9.04 0.21
CA LEU A 49 5.34 8.95 0.25
C LEU A 49 4.94 7.81 -0.67
N LEU A 50 4.35 6.78 -0.10
CA LEU A 50 3.94 5.60 -0.84
C LEU A 50 2.43 5.60 -1.01
N VAL A 51 1.98 5.60 -2.26
CA VAL A 51 0.55 5.55 -2.59
C VAL A 51 0.23 4.14 -3.08
N SER A 52 -0.62 3.45 -2.36
CA SER A 52 -0.94 2.07 -2.65
C SER A 52 -2.44 1.87 -2.76
N SER A 53 -2.88 1.11 -3.73
CA SER A 53 -4.29 0.78 -3.95
C SER A 53 -4.56 -0.72 -3.87
N GLY A 54 -3.67 -1.49 -3.24
CA GLY A 54 -3.78 -2.94 -3.18
C GLY A 54 -4.67 -3.50 -2.08
N ALA A 55 -5.36 -2.65 -1.32
CA ALA A 55 -6.07 -3.10 -0.12
C ALA A 55 -7.16 -4.13 -0.38
N ILE A 56 -7.94 -3.97 -1.45
CA ILE A 56 -9.01 -4.93 -1.76
C ILE A 56 -8.41 -6.29 -2.06
N GLY A 57 -7.36 -6.34 -2.88
CA GLY A 57 -6.68 -7.59 -3.19
C GLY A 57 -6.12 -8.29 -1.96
N MET A 58 -5.54 -7.54 -1.04
CA MET A 58 -5.06 -8.09 0.23
C MET A 58 -6.21 -8.63 1.06
N GLY A 59 -7.35 -7.94 1.08
CA GLY A 59 -8.53 -8.42 1.80
C GLY A 59 -9.09 -9.70 1.22
N VAL A 60 -9.14 -9.79 -0.11
CA VAL A 60 -9.56 -11.02 -0.79
C VAL A 60 -8.67 -12.19 -0.36
N GLY A 61 -7.36 -11.99 -0.35
CA GLY A 61 -6.43 -13.02 0.08
C GLY A 61 -6.57 -13.37 1.55
N LYS A 62 -6.70 -12.38 2.42
CA LYS A 62 -6.82 -12.59 3.87
C LYS A 62 -8.11 -13.33 4.23
N LEU A 63 -9.21 -12.99 3.55
CA LEU A 63 -10.51 -13.61 3.80
C LEU A 63 -10.71 -14.90 3.00
N ASN A 64 -9.75 -15.27 2.16
CA ASN A 64 -9.81 -16.44 1.30
C ASN A 64 -11.04 -16.44 0.40
N LEU A 65 -11.38 -15.28 -0.14
CA LEU A 65 -12.50 -15.17 -1.06
C LEU A 65 -12.16 -15.82 -2.40
N PRO A 66 -13.12 -16.51 -3.03
CA PRO A 66 -12.85 -17.19 -4.31
C PRO A 66 -12.63 -16.22 -5.46
N GLU A 67 -13.18 -15.01 -5.36
CA GLU A 67 -13.00 -13.98 -6.38
C GLU A 67 -13.16 -12.61 -5.76
N ARG A 68 -12.84 -11.60 -6.53
CA ARG A 68 -13.01 -10.22 -6.05
C ARG A 68 -14.49 -9.90 -5.90
N PRO A 69 -14.87 -9.23 -4.80
CA PRO A 69 -16.27 -8.87 -4.60
C PRO A 69 -16.73 -7.85 -5.64
N LYS A 70 -17.99 -7.94 -6.02
CA LYS A 70 -18.59 -7.06 -7.02
C LYS A 70 -19.48 -6.00 -6.40
N ASP A 71 -20.07 -6.28 -5.25
CA ASP A 71 -20.93 -5.33 -4.56
C ASP A 71 -20.12 -4.41 -3.66
N THR A 72 -20.63 -3.20 -3.44
CA THR A 72 -19.92 -2.18 -2.68
C THR A 72 -19.65 -2.57 -1.22
N PRO A 73 -20.63 -3.10 -0.47
CA PRO A 73 -20.35 -3.50 0.91
C PRO A 73 -19.24 -4.54 1.04
N SER A 74 -19.21 -5.51 0.16
CA SER A 74 -18.17 -6.54 0.18
C SER A 74 -16.81 -5.98 -0.22
N LYS A 75 -16.77 -5.04 -1.18
CA LYS A 75 -15.53 -4.35 -1.52
C LYS A 75 -15.00 -3.54 -0.35
N GLN A 76 -15.89 -2.85 0.36
CA GLN A 76 -15.51 -2.05 1.51
C GLN A 76 -14.97 -2.94 2.63
N ALA A 77 -15.61 -4.09 2.87
CA ALA A 77 -15.15 -5.03 3.86
C ALA A 77 -13.77 -5.59 3.50
N ALA A 78 -13.60 -6.00 2.26
CA ALA A 78 -12.30 -6.50 1.80
C ALA A 78 -11.22 -5.43 1.89
N ALA A 79 -11.56 -4.18 1.53
CA ALA A 79 -10.61 -3.08 1.62
C ALA A 79 -10.20 -2.79 3.07
N ALA A 80 -11.16 -2.84 4.00
CA ALA A 80 -10.88 -2.60 5.40
C ALA A 80 -9.93 -3.67 5.97
N VAL A 81 -10.23 -4.93 5.71
CA VAL A 81 -9.38 -6.04 6.15
C VAL A 81 -8.01 -5.95 5.49
N GLY A 82 -7.99 -5.69 4.19
CA GLY A 82 -6.74 -5.60 3.42
C GLY A 82 -5.88 -4.42 3.84
N GLN A 83 -6.49 -3.28 4.16
CA GLN A 83 -5.74 -2.11 4.60
C GLN A 83 -5.06 -2.36 5.96
N CYS A 84 -5.78 -2.98 6.87
CA CYS A 84 -5.23 -3.35 8.16
C CYS A 84 -4.04 -4.30 8.00
N GLU A 85 -4.20 -5.33 7.18
CA GLU A 85 -3.13 -6.29 6.89
C GLU A 85 -1.93 -5.62 6.24
N LEU A 86 -2.19 -4.78 5.24
CA LEU A 86 -1.13 -4.10 4.50
C LEU A 86 -0.31 -3.19 5.41
N MET A 87 -0.96 -2.43 6.27
CA MET A 87 -0.26 -1.57 7.23
C MET A 87 0.55 -2.37 8.22
N HIS A 88 0.02 -3.51 8.67
CA HIS A 88 0.75 -4.39 9.57
C HIS A 88 2.03 -4.90 8.91
N ILE A 89 1.94 -5.31 7.65
CA ILE A 89 3.09 -5.80 6.90
C ILE A 89 4.13 -4.70 6.71
N TYR A 90 3.71 -3.50 6.31
CA TYR A 90 4.62 -2.38 6.16
C TYR A 90 5.32 -2.05 7.48
N ASP A 91 4.55 -1.96 8.55
CA ASP A 91 5.12 -1.65 9.86
C ASP A 91 6.16 -2.69 10.28
N ASP A 92 5.82 -3.96 10.12
CA ASP A 92 6.70 -5.07 10.48
C ASP A 92 7.99 -5.02 9.66
N MET A 93 7.88 -4.85 8.36
CA MET A 93 9.05 -4.88 7.48
C MET A 93 9.94 -3.64 7.63
N PHE A 94 9.33 -2.46 7.73
CA PHE A 94 10.11 -1.24 7.89
C PHE A 94 10.75 -1.13 9.27
N SER A 95 10.15 -1.72 10.29
CA SER A 95 10.71 -1.68 11.64
C SER A 95 12.06 -2.40 11.73
N LYS A 96 12.32 -3.33 10.84
CA LYS A 96 13.64 -3.99 10.76
C LYS A 96 14.76 -3.01 10.47
N TYR A 97 14.44 -1.88 9.87
CA TYR A 97 15.39 -0.82 9.54
C TYR A 97 15.21 0.40 10.41
N SER A 98 14.49 0.25 11.52
CA SER A 98 14.19 1.33 12.47
C SER A 98 13.42 2.48 11.85
N ILE A 99 12.55 2.17 10.89
CA ILE A 99 11.73 3.17 10.20
C ILE A 99 10.29 3.05 10.70
N THR A 100 9.75 4.20 11.14
CA THR A 100 8.35 4.30 11.57
C THR A 100 7.49 4.68 10.38
N VAL A 101 6.37 3.99 10.22
CA VAL A 101 5.42 4.28 9.15
C VAL A 101 4.17 4.91 9.71
N ALA A 102 3.55 5.76 8.91
CA ALA A 102 2.26 6.36 9.25
C ALA A 102 1.39 6.30 8.00
N GLN A 103 0.10 6.29 8.19
CA GLN A 103 -0.84 6.14 7.10
C GLN A 103 -1.76 7.34 7.02
N ILE A 104 -2.05 7.75 5.77
CA ILE A 104 -3.06 8.75 5.49
C ILE A 104 -4.11 8.07 4.63
N LEU A 105 -5.36 8.11 5.07
CA LEU A 105 -6.47 7.55 4.31
C LEU A 105 -7.24 8.67 3.64
N PHE A 106 -7.40 8.51 2.32
CA PHE A 106 -8.27 9.41 1.58
C PHE A 106 -9.66 8.81 1.55
N CYS A 107 -10.57 9.45 2.24
CA CYS A 107 -11.94 9.00 2.30
C CYS A 107 -12.65 9.26 0.97
N LEU A 108 -13.39 8.26 0.48
CA LEU A 108 -14.16 8.40 -0.74
C LEU A 108 -15.25 9.46 -0.63
N LEU A 109 -15.67 9.79 0.57
CA LEU A 109 -16.73 10.76 0.76
C LEU A 109 -16.38 12.14 0.22
N TYR A 110 -15.13 12.53 0.29
CA TYR A 110 -14.81 13.87 -0.19
C TYR A 110 -14.57 13.92 -1.68
N THR A 111 -14.44 12.79 -2.35
CA THR A 111 -14.40 12.75 -3.80
C THR A 111 -15.80 12.66 -4.39
N SER A 112 -16.79 12.40 -3.55
CA SER A 112 -18.17 12.39 -3.96
C SER A 112 -18.54 13.78 -4.45
N PRO A 113 -19.22 13.89 -5.58
CA PRO A 113 -19.74 15.18 -5.99
C PRO A 113 -20.70 15.63 -4.92
N SER A 114 -20.54 16.76 -4.58
CA SER A 114 -21.41 17.20 -3.59
C SER A 114 -22.50 17.83 -4.18
N PRO A 115 -22.66 17.53 -4.20
CA PRO A 115 -23.15 17.81 -4.25
C PRO A 115 -23.95 18.49 -4.36
N ARG A 116 -23.91 18.41 -4.47
CA ARG A 116 -24.29 18.77 -4.46
C ARG A 116 -24.81 19.32 -4.79
#